data_652ed7e97632b4abaa29405d50ab52fe
#
_entry.id   652ed7e97632b4abaa29405d50ab52fe
#
_cell.length_a   1.000
_cell.length_b   1.000
_cell.length_c   1.000
_cell.angle_alpha   90.00
_cell.angle_beta   90.00
_cell.angle_gamma   90.00
#
_symmetry.space_group_name_H-M   'P 1'
#
loop_
_entity.id
_entity.type
_entity.pdbx_description
1 polymer ?
#
loop_
_entity_poly.entity_id
_entity_poly.type
_entity_poly.pdbx_seq_one_letter_code
_entity_poly.pdbx_strand_id
1 'polypeptide(L)'
;MDRTLADAYNSVTSQNLLYQRNRLRWEFLLQSYIGGEEYREGNHLTKYYNETAQEYAARLAVTPLDNHCRSIISVYTSFMFRSSPERDFGSLDSDINLKEFLADADFDGRTIDAFMRDVAIWAAVFGHCWILTVKPQTNAATRADEMASGVRPYVNLITPLTVTDWTWRRELSGAYTLSYLKYVEEANDTFSTIKEWTETEITTSQVNHNTRELVDRIIEPNGLGRIPATIAYATRSPVRGIGSSMISDIADAQRMIYNLSSEVEQSIRINGHPTLVKTPDVEASAGAGSVALMPDGMDPGLKPYLLNVSTDINQIYTSIGSLVNSIDKMANTGAVRATESRTLSGVAMETEFQLLNARLAEFCDNLELAEEQIWRWYALYQGTAFDGEIEYPDEFDVRDVPNALRSLQSIAGSIKTPEAQALLEYRVRELLEDPRYEIQYEESREQAMYQAEIDEINKIQDSLVNIQAMNTTTEPAAPEAPTANFDGATCPVATQDIGVNLANRQTAIDTANYGPLNPALPNTVFWMAKADMWNTDVVTAKQSLCANCSFFVQTTEILDCIDAGLAAGGATGDEWDSVGGGQLGYCEAFDFKCKSTRTCDAWVAGGPVTDATPTPAGAPQ
;
A
#
# COMPACT_ATOMS: atom_id res chain seq x y z
N MET A 1 21.36 -53.39 -3.78
CA MET A 1 20.55 -52.29 -3.24
C MET A 1 19.11 -52.78 -3.21
N ASP A 2 18.53 -52.89 -2.06
CA ASP A 2 17.19 -53.44 -1.91
C ASP A 2 16.20 -52.44 -2.53
N ARG A 3 15.36 -52.87 -3.49
CA ARG A 3 14.39 -52.02 -4.18
C ARG A 3 13.51 -51.23 -3.21
N THR A 4 13.19 -51.83 -2.07
CA THR A 4 12.36 -51.25 -1.02
C THR A 4 13.00 -50.05 -0.32
N LEU A 5 14.33 -50.05 -0.12
CA LEU A 5 15.06 -48.93 0.51
C LEU A 5 15.23 -47.74 -0.45
N ALA A 6 15.48 -48.03 -1.74
CA ALA A 6 15.55 -47.00 -2.76
C ALA A 6 14.19 -46.33 -3.00
N ASP A 7 13.09 -47.09 -2.95
CA ASP A 7 11.73 -46.56 -3.06
C ASP A 7 11.37 -45.68 -1.86
N ALA A 8 11.78 -46.05 -0.66
CA ALA A 8 11.59 -45.23 0.55
C ALA A 8 12.37 -43.89 0.48
N TYR A 9 13.64 -43.94 0.06
CA TYR A 9 14.44 -42.74 -0.16
C TYR A 9 13.78 -41.79 -1.18
N ASN A 10 13.37 -42.33 -2.34
CA ASN A 10 12.75 -41.53 -3.40
C ASN A 10 11.41 -40.94 -2.97
N SER A 11 10.63 -41.65 -2.14
CA SER A 11 9.37 -41.12 -1.59
C SER A 11 9.62 -39.93 -0.67
N VAL A 12 10.56 -40.05 0.28
CA VAL A 12 10.88 -38.98 1.25
C VAL A 12 11.51 -37.77 0.55
N THR A 13 12.37 -38.00 -0.48
CA THR A 13 13.03 -36.90 -1.21
C THR A 13 12.23 -36.37 -2.38
N SER A 14 11.01 -36.86 -2.63
CA SER A 14 10.12 -36.33 -3.69
C SER A 14 9.79 -34.85 -3.46
N GLN A 15 9.59 -34.12 -4.54
CA GLN A 15 9.35 -32.68 -4.50
C GLN A 15 8.11 -32.31 -5.30
N ASN A 16 7.39 -31.28 -4.83
CA ASN A 16 6.25 -30.72 -5.54
C ASN A 16 6.69 -30.08 -6.87
N LEU A 17 5.86 -30.20 -7.89
CA LEU A 17 6.15 -29.63 -9.21
C LEU A 17 6.28 -28.09 -9.18
N LEU A 18 5.50 -27.40 -8.33
CA LEU A 18 5.59 -25.95 -8.15
C LEU A 18 6.93 -25.57 -7.50
N TYR A 19 7.40 -26.34 -6.52
CA TYR A 19 8.72 -26.19 -5.93
C TYR A 19 9.82 -26.29 -7.00
N GLN A 20 9.82 -27.37 -7.79
CA GLN A 20 10.83 -27.60 -8.83
C GLN A 20 10.88 -26.46 -9.87
N ARG A 21 9.72 -25.89 -10.23
CA ARG A 21 9.63 -24.78 -11.20
C ARG A 21 10.16 -23.46 -10.64
N ASN A 22 9.98 -23.21 -9.36
CA ASN A 22 10.32 -21.93 -8.75
C ASN A 22 11.68 -21.93 -8.03
N ARG A 23 12.24 -23.09 -7.70
CA ARG A 23 13.47 -23.24 -6.91
C ARG A 23 14.62 -22.36 -7.42
N LEU A 24 14.96 -22.44 -8.70
CA LEU A 24 16.07 -21.68 -9.29
C LEU A 24 15.80 -20.15 -9.21
N ARG A 25 14.53 -19.73 -9.31
CA ARG A 25 14.18 -18.33 -9.15
C ARG A 25 14.35 -17.89 -7.70
N TRP A 26 13.92 -18.68 -6.73
CA TRP A 26 14.11 -18.40 -5.32
C TRP A 26 15.59 -18.37 -4.92
N GLU A 27 16.41 -19.30 -5.42
CA GLU A 27 17.86 -19.28 -5.22
C GLU A 27 18.49 -17.97 -5.76
N PHE A 28 18.12 -17.54 -6.95
CA PHE A 28 18.56 -16.28 -7.52
C PHE A 28 18.12 -15.06 -6.69
N LEU A 29 16.89 -15.04 -6.20
CA LEU A 29 16.38 -13.95 -5.35
C LEU A 29 17.12 -13.90 -4.01
N LEU A 30 17.37 -15.06 -3.39
CA LEU A 30 18.18 -15.16 -2.18
C LEU A 30 19.58 -14.57 -2.38
N GLN A 31 20.27 -15.01 -3.43
CA GLN A 31 21.60 -14.54 -3.77
C GLN A 31 21.60 -13.03 -4.07
N SER A 32 20.58 -12.54 -4.76
CA SER A 32 20.42 -11.11 -5.07
C SER A 32 20.20 -10.25 -3.82
N TYR A 33 19.52 -10.78 -2.81
CA TYR A 33 19.33 -10.10 -1.53
C TYR A 33 20.57 -10.18 -0.64
N ILE A 34 21.15 -11.36 -0.46
CA ILE A 34 22.36 -11.54 0.39
C ILE A 34 23.54 -10.79 -0.22
N GLY A 35 23.75 -10.89 -1.53
CA GLY A 35 24.90 -10.28 -2.21
C GLY A 35 26.23 -10.95 -1.84
N GLY A 36 27.32 -10.21 -1.97
CA GLY A 36 28.66 -10.68 -1.55
C GLY A 36 29.13 -11.92 -2.30
N GLU A 37 29.68 -12.89 -1.57
CA GLU A 37 30.25 -14.12 -2.12
C GLU A 37 29.16 -15.01 -2.73
N GLU A 38 28.01 -15.17 -2.06
CA GLU A 38 26.89 -15.96 -2.55
C GLU A 38 26.40 -15.51 -3.93
N TYR A 39 26.39 -14.19 -4.18
CA TYR A 39 26.01 -13.67 -5.48
C TYR A 39 27.06 -13.99 -6.56
N ARG A 40 28.35 -13.96 -6.21
CA ARG A 40 29.44 -14.33 -7.12
C ARG A 40 29.41 -15.82 -7.47
N GLU A 41 29.19 -16.69 -6.49
CA GLU A 41 29.07 -18.12 -6.69
C GLU A 41 27.86 -18.49 -7.56
N GLY A 42 26.82 -17.66 -7.56
CA GLY A 42 25.61 -17.83 -8.39
C GLY A 42 25.84 -17.67 -9.91
N ASN A 43 27.05 -17.34 -10.35
CA ASN A 43 27.40 -17.16 -11.78
C ASN A 43 26.51 -16.15 -12.54
N HIS A 44 26.20 -15.04 -11.90
CA HIS A 44 25.34 -14.00 -12.49
C HIS A 44 26.10 -13.04 -13.43
N LEU A 45 27.42 -13.13 -13.46
CA LEU A 45 28.28 -12.43 -14.40
C LEU A 45 28.33 -13.20 -15.73
N THR A 46 28.06 -12.52 -16.84
CA THR A 46 28.10 -13.11 -18.16
C THR A 46 29.55 -13.32 -18.60
N LYS A 47 29.92 -14.56 -18.93
CA LYS A 47 31.23 -14.89 -19.47
C LYS A 47 31.33 -14.49 -20.94
N TYR A 48 32.45 -13.85 -21.34
CA TYR A 48 32.70 -13.53 -22.75
C TYR A 48 33.06 -14.79 -23.54
N TYR A 49 32.77 -14.75 -24.85
CA TYR A 49 32.94 -15.90 -25.73
C TYR A 49 34.38 -16.45 -25.74
N ASN A 50 35.39 -15.56 -25.79
CA ASN A 50 36.80 -15.96 -25.87
C ASN A 50 37.55 -15.84 -24.52
N GLU A 51 36.83 -15.61 -23.42
CA GLU A 51 37.42 -15.46 -22.09
C GLU A 51 37.82 -16.83 -21.52
N THR A 52 39.02 -16.93 -21.02
CA THR A 52 39.51 -18.13 -20.31
C THR A 52 38.86 -18.21 -18.92
N ALA A 53 38.88 -19.38 -18.31
CA ALA A 53 38.38 -19.56 -16.94
C ALA A 53 39.13 -18.70 -15.92
N GLN A 54 40.44 -18.49 -16.11
CA GLN A 54 41.29 -17.67 -15.23
C GLN A 54 40.95 -16.18 -15.35
N GLU A 55 40.76 -15.67 -16.58
CA GLU A 55 40.33 -14.28 -16.83
C GLU A 55 38.95 -14.01 -16.27
N TYR A 56 38.00 -14.95 -16.48
CA TYR A 56 36.66 -14.86 -15.91
C TYR A 56 36.71 -14.78 -14.37
N ALA A 57 37.48 -15.67 -13.71
CA ALA A 57 37.62 -15.65 -12.26
C ALA A 57 38.23 -14.36 -11.75
N ALA A 58 39.25 -13.81 -12.45
CA ALA A 58 39.87 -12.54 -12.11
C ALA A 58 38.85 -11.37 -12.25
N ARG A 59 38.05 -11.36 -13.31
CA ARG A 59 36.99 -10.36 -13.54
C ARG A 59 35.88 -10.48 -12.51
N LEU A 60 35.42 -11.69 -12.18
CA LEU A 60 34.43 -11.96 -11.16
C LEU A 60 34.86 -11.43 -9.77
N ALA A 61 36.14 -11.61 -9.41
CA ALA A 61 36.69 -11.17 -8.12
C ALA A 61 36.66 -9.65 -7.93
N VAL A 62 36.79 -8.89 -9.02
CA VAL A 62 36.92 -7.42 -8.96
C VAL A 62 35.64 -6.67 -9.30
N THR A 63 34.68 -7.33 -9.91
CA THR A 63 33.39 -6.70 -10.29
C THR A 63 32.63 -6.26 -9.04
N PRO A 64 32.31 -4.96 -8.90
CA PRO A 64 31.55 -4.46 -7.76
C PRO A 64 30.07 -4.82 -7.90
N LEU A 65 29.44 -5.17 -6.79
CA LEU A 65 27.98 -5.37 -6.71
C LEU A 65 27.35 -4.20 -5.94
N ASP A 66 26.47 -3.47 -6.59
CA ASP A 66 25.56 -2.53 -5.93
C ASP A 66 24.26 -3.25 -5.58
N ASN A 67 24.05 -3.51 -4.28
CA ASN A 67 22.94 -4.35 -3.82
C ASN A 67 21.66 -3.52 -3.62
N HIS A 68 20.95 -3.26 -4.70
CA HIS A 68 19.66 -2.58 -4.69
C HIS A 68 18.56 -3.40 -4.02
N CYS A 69 18.57 -4.72 -4.17
CA CYS A 69 17.56 -5.62 -3.57
C CYS A 69 17.54 -5.50 -2.05
N ARG A 70 18.71 -5.58 -1.41
CA ARG A 70 18.83 -5.41 0.05
C ARG A 70 18.42 -4.00 0.49
N SER A 71 18.87 -2.99 -0.22
CA SER A 71 18.57 -1.60 0.07
C SER A 71 17.06 -1.33 0.09
N ILE A 72 16.33 -1.83 -0.90
CA ILE A 72 14.87 -1.64 -1.01
C ILE A 72 14.13 -2.36 0.11
N ILE A 73 14.46 -3.62 0.39
CA ILE A 73 13.83 -4.37 1.48
C ILE A 73 14.12 -3.71 2.83
N SER A 74 15.34 -3.18 3.03
CA SER A 74 15.69 -2.43 4.23
C SER A 74 14.83 -1.16 4.39
N VAL A 75 14.55 -0.44 3.29
CA VAL A 75 13.62 0.69 3.31
C VAL A 75 12.23 0.22 3.73
N TYR A 76 11.66 -0.78 3.08
CA TYR A 76 10.31 -1.28 3.38
C TYR A 76 10.17 -1.70 4.85
N THR A 77 11.07 -2.56 5.33
CA THR A 77 11.00 -3.07 6.71
C THR A 77 11.27 -1.98 7.75
N SER A 78 12.09 -0.96 7.42
CA SER A 78 12.33 0.17 8.32
C SER A 78 11.11 1.09 8.47
N PHE A 79 10.29 1.21 7.42
CA PHE A 79 9.02 1.94 7.51
C PHE A 79 7.96 1.12 8.27
N MET A 80 7.76 -0.14 7.89
CA MET A 80 6.73 -1.02 8.45
C MET A 80 6.90 -1.28 9.96
N PHE A 81 8.15 -1.42 10.42
CA PHE A 81 8.48 -1.67 11.83
C PHE A 81 9.07 -0.45 12.54
N ARG A 82 8.70 0.74 12.09
CA ARG A 82 9.04 2.00 12.77
C ARG A 82 8.33 2.11 14.13
N SER A 83 7.08 1.71 14.17
CA SER A 83 6.29 1.47 15.38
C SER A 83 5.96 -0.02 15.48
N SER A 84 5.85 -0.53 16.69
CA SER A 84 5.39 -1.91 16.91
C SER A 84 3.91 -2.02 16.55
N PRO A 85 3.45 -3.17 15.99
CA PRO A 85 2.03 -3.42 15.80
C PRO A 85 1.26 -3.37 17.12
N GLU A 86 0.03 -2.90 17.07
CA GLU A 86 -0.89 -2.95 18.20
C GLU A 86 -1.50 -4.34 18.29
N ARG A 87 -1.56 -4.89 19.51
CA ARG A 87 -2.01 -6.26 19.76
C ARG A 87 -2.97 -6.31 20.91
N ASP A 88 -4.22 -6.61 20.60
CA ASP A 88 -5.21 -7.05 21.59
C ASP A 88 -5.24 -8.58 21.61
N PHE A 89 -4.85 -9.18 22.72
CA PHE A 89 -4.81 -10.64 22.84
C PHE A 89 -6.13 -11.23 23.37
N GLY A 90 -7.08 -10.38 23.76
CA GLY A 90 -8.37 -10.81 24.28
C GLY A 90 -8.25 -11.81 25.43
N SER A 91 -8.85 -12.98 25.28
CA SER A 91 -8.83 -14.03 26.33
C SER A 91 -7.42 -14.60 26.63
N LEU A 92 -6.46 -14.44 25.70
CA LEU A 92 -5.09 -14.91 25.88
C LEU A 92 -4.27 -14.04 26.86
N ASP A 93 -4.70 -12.81 27.17
CA ASP A 93 -4.01 -11.96 28.17
C ASP A 93 -3.82 -12.62 29.54
N SER A 94 -4.71 -13.54 29.87
CA SER A 94 -4.64 -14.32 31.09
C SER A 94 -3.68 -15.51 31.04
N ASP A 95 -3.07 -15.81 29.86
CA ASP A 95 -2.16 -16.93 29.73
C ASP A 95 -0.77 -16.58 30.26
N ILE A 96 -0.28 -17.43 31.17
CA ILE A 96 1.01 -17.22 31.87
C ILE A 96 2.19 -17.26 30.90
N ASN A 97 2.09 -18.09 29.83
CA ASN A 97 3.16 -18.28 28.86
C ASN A 97 3.22 -17.13 27.83
N LEU A 98 2.21 -16.27 27.76
CA LEU A 98 2.14 -15.20 26.77
C LEU A 98 3.34 -14.26 26.86
N LYS A 99 3.70 -13.82 28.08
CA LYS A 99 4.83 -12.89 28.27
C LYS A 99 6.17 -13.49 27.85
N GLU A 100 6.37 -14.79 28.10
CA GLU A 100 7.57 -15.49 27.66
C GLU A 100 7.61 -15.67 26.16
N PHE A 101 6.46 -15.96 25.53
CA PHE A 101 6.36 -16.06 24.08
C PHE A 101 6.62 -14.70 23.38
N LEU A 102 6.12 -13.60 23.93
CA LEU A 102 6.38 -12.25 23.40
C LEU A 102 7.85 -11.86 23.49
N ALA A 103 8.52 -12.25 24.57
CA ALA A 103 9.93 -11.95 24.81
C ALA A 103 10.89 -12.85 23.99
N ASP A 104 10.48 -14.09 23.76
CA ASP A 104 11.26 -15.10 23.03
C ASP A 104 10.29 -16.01 22.25
N ALA A 105 9.97 -15.63 21.02
CA ALA A 105 8.95 -16.32 20.23
C ALA A 105 9.42 -17.66 19.66
N ASP A 106 10.70 -17.82 19.41
CA ASP A 106 11.29 -18.93 18.64
C ASP A 106 12.32 -19.79 19.39
N PHE A 107 12.52 -19.53 20.67
CA PHE A 107 13.57 -20.13 21.50
C PHE A 107 15.02 -19.73 21.13
N ASP A 108 15.20 -18.78 20.23
CA ASP A 108 16.49 -18.19 19.88
C ASP A 108 16.71 -16.80 20.50
N GLY A 109 15.77 -16.36 21.37
CA GLY A 109 15.81 -15.08 22.07
C GLY A 109 15.26 -13.90 21.27
N ARG A 110 14.54 -14.15 20.18
CA ARG A 110 13.90 -13.09 19.38
C ARG A 110 12.50 -12.78 19.92
N THR A 111 12.24 -11.48 20.13
CA THR A 111 10.88 -11.03 20.43
C THR A 111 9.95 -11.27 19.25
N ILE A 112 8.64 -11.31 19.49
CA ILE A 112 7.67 -11.46 18.39
C ILE A 112 7.82 -10.38 17.31
N ASP A 113 8.15 -9.13 17.69
CA ASP A 113 8.41 -8.04 16.73
C ASP A 113 9.63 -8.32 15.84
N ALA A 114 10.73 -8.78 16.46
CA ALA A 114 11.93 -9.14 15.72
C ALA A 114 11.68 -10.35 14.80
N PHE A 115 10.92 -11.33 15.28
CA PHE A 115 10.52 -12.48 14.47
C PHE A 115 9.65 -12.07 13.28
N MET A 116 8.62 -11.24 13.49
CA MET A 116 7.75 -10.77 12.41
C MET A 116 8.47 -9.86 11.42
N ARG A 117 9.49 -9.12 11.86
CA ARG A 117 10.39 -8.37 10.96
C ARG A 117 11.17 -9.32 10.04
N ASP A 118 11.68 -10.43 10.55
CA ASP A 118 12.35 -11.45 9.73
C ASP A 118 11.38 -12.13 8.77
N VAL A 119 10.16 -12.42 9.23
CA VAL A 119 9.05 -12.90 8.37
C VAL A 119 8.81 -11.93 7.21
N ALA A 120 8.73 -10.62 7.47
CA ALA A 120 8.54 -9.60 6.44
C ALA A 120 9.71 -9.59 5.44
N ILE A 121 10.96 -9.65 5.91
CA ILE A 121 12.13 -9.71 5.03
C ILE A 121 12.04 -10.90 4.08
N TRP A 122 11.83 -12.10 4.61
CA TRP A 122 11.83 -13.31 3.77
C TRP A 122 10.58 -13.43 2.90
N ALA A 123 9.43 -12.94 3.38
CA ALA A 123 8.25 -12.81 2.53
C ALA A 123 8.49 -11.83 1.36
N ALA A 124 9.15 -10.69 1.58
CA ALA A 124 9.49 -9.74 0.53
C ALA A 124 10.49 -10.33 -0.49
N VAL A 125 11.51 -11.08 -0.02
CA VAL A 125 12.51 -11.73 -0.89
C VAL A 125 11.87 -12.80 -1.78
N PHE A 126 11.16 -13.76 -1.19
CA PHE A 126 10.64 -14.92 -1.91
C PHE A 126 9.21 -14.75 -2.45
N GLY A 127 8.52 -13.70 -1.98
CA GLY A 127 7.08 -13.49 -2.19
C GLY A 127 6.21 -14.09 -1.10
N HIS A 128 6.73 -15.06 -0.36
CA HIS A 128 6.10 -15.68 0.79
C HIS A 128 7.13 -16.42 1.65
N CYS A 129 6.77 -16.69 2.90
CA CYS A 129 7.46 -17.64 3.75
C CYS A 129 6.45 -18.42 4.59
N TRP A 130 6.89 -19.51 5.18
CA TRP A 130 6.07 -20.35 6.03
C TRP A 130 6.43 -20.13 7.49
N ILE A 131 5.43 -20.11 8.34
CA ILE A 131 5.56 -20.00 9.79
C ILE A 131 4.90 -21.23 10.38
N LEU A 132 5.65 -22.03 11.12
CA LEU A 132 5.14 -23.20 11.78
C LEU A 132 5.06 -22.92 13.28
N THR A 133 3.86 -22.92 13.84
CA THR A 133 3.66 -22.78 15.29
C THR A 133 3.66 -24.19 15.90
N VAL A 134 4.63 -24.49 16.73
CA VAL A 134 4.85 -25.84 17.28
C VAL A 134 4.87 -25.79 18.80
N LYS A 135 4.36 -26.82 19.43
CA LYS A 135 4.54 -27.06 20.85
C LYS A 135 5.20 -28.43 21.03
N PRO A 136 6.34 -28.53 21.73
CA PRO A 136 6.99 -29.80 21.98
C PRO A 136 6.05 -30.76 22.74
N GLN A 137 6.09 -32.03 22.38
CA GLN A 137 5.32 -33.03 23.12
C GLN A 137 5.93 -33.23 24.50
N THR A 138 5.07 -33.33 25.50
CA THR A 138 5.48 -33.55 26.89
C THR A 138 4.72 -34.74 27.48
N ASN A 139 5.38 -35.48 28.37
CA ASN A 139 4.76 -36.51 29.16
C ASN A 139 4.23 -36.00 30.51
N ALA A 140 4.13 -34.68 30.67
CA ALA A 140 3.62 -34.06 31.88
C ALA A 140 2.18 -34.49 32.16
N ALA A 141 1.91 -34.93 33.37
CA ALA A 141 0.57 -35.40 33.76
C ALA A 141 -0.41 -34.24 34.03
N THR A 142 0.11 -33.06 34.34
CA THR A 142 -0.68 -31.86 34.62
C THR A 142 -0.11 -30.64 33.93
N ARG A 143 -0.96 -29.61 33.72
CA ARG A 143 -0.54 -28.33 33.14
C ARG A 143 0.53 -27.61 34.00
N ALA A 144 0.50 -27.80 35.32
CA ALA A 144 1.51 -27.28 36.23
C ALA A 144 2.88 -27.94 36.03
N ASP A 145 2.90 -29.26 35.78
CA ASP A 145 4.13 -30.00 35.48
C ASP A 145 4.68 -29.63 34.11
N GLU A 146 3.79 -29.41 33.14
CA GLU A 146 4.14 -28.92 31.80
C GLU A 146 4.82 -27.55 31.86
N MET A 147 4.23 -26.61 32.59
CA MET A 147 4.82 -25.28 32.85
C MET A 147 6.15 -25.35 33.58
N ALA A 148 6.26 -26.21 34.59
CA ALA A 148 7.51 -26.42 35.32
C ALA A 148 8.65 -26.97 34.45
N SER A 149 8.30 -27.66 33.36
CA SER A 149 9.25 -28.18 32.34
C SER A 149 9.64 -27.14 31.29
N GLY A 150 9.07 -25.92 31.32
CA GLY A 150 9.33 -24.84 30.33
C GLY A 150 8.77 -25.11 28.93
N VAL A 151 7.84 -26.07 28.81
CA VAL A 151 7.22 -26.40 27.51
C VAL A 151 6.12 -25.40 27.19
N ARG A 152 6.32 -24.65 26.13
CA ARG A 152 5.36 -23.68 25.58
C ARG A 152 5.32 -23.74 24.06
N PRO A 153 4.29 -23.19 23.41
CA PRO A 153 4.33 -22.99 21.97
C PRO A 153 5.48 -22.07 21.57
N TYR A 154 6.02 -22.29 20.39
CA TYR A 154 7.01 -21.41 19.74
C TYR A 154 6.78 -21.39 18.24
N VAL A 155 7.36 -20.42 17.56
CA VAL A 155 7.25 -20.25 16.10
C VAL A 155 8.58 -20.55 15.42
N ASN A 156 8.50 -21.17 14.25
CA ASN A 156 9.65 -21.46 13.40
C ASN A 156 9.41 -20.88 12.00
N LEU A 157 10.35 -20.07 11.53
CA LEU A 157 10.31 -19.47 10.19
C LEU A 157 10.98 -20.42 9.18
N ILE A 158 10.25 -20.78 8.14
CA ILE A 158 10.69 -21.70 7.11
C ILE A 158 10.59 -21.01 5.75
N THR A 159 11.71 -20.98 5.02
CA THR A 159 11.77 -20.37 3.69
C THR A 159 11.20 -21.30 2.62
N PRO A 160 10.73 -20.77 1.47
CA PRO A 160 10.26 -21.61 0.36
C PRO A 160 11.31 -22.57 -0.20
N LEU A 161 12.60 -22.30 0.01
CA LEU A 161 13.68 -23.18 -0.44
C LEU A 161 13.74 -24.50 0.32
N THR A 162 13.29 -24.50 1.57
CA THR A 162 13.28 -25.69 2.43
C THR A 162 11.95 -26.42 2.41
N VAL A 163 10.84 -25.76 2.06
CA VAL A 163 9.51 -26.41 1.92
C VAL A 163 9.43 -27.07 0.56
N THR A 164 9.60 -28.40 0.53
CA THR A 164 9.72 -29.16 -0.72
C THR A 164 8.41 -29.71 -1.25
N ASP A 165 7.39 -29.88 -0.42
CA ASP A 165 6.07 -30.35 -0.85
C ASP A 165 4.96 -29.87 0.08
N TRP A 166 3.79 -29.60 -0.48
CA TRP A 166 2.58 -29.22 0.24
C TRP A 166 1.33 -29.56 -0.55
N THR A 167 0.24 -29.90 0.16
CA THR A 167 -1.06 -30.22 -0.46
C THR A 167 -2.20 -29.57 0.32
N TRP A 168 -3.13 -28.98 -0.41
CA TRP A 168 -4.36 -28.39 0.14
C TRP A 168 -5.55 -29.30 -0.11
N ARG A 169 -6.39 -29.48 0.90
CA ARG A 169 -7.68 -30.15 0.80
C ARG A 169 -8.82 -29.11 0.89
N ARG A 170 -9.81 -29.26 0.06
CA ARG A 170 -11.03 -28.46 0.14
C ARG A 170 -12.01 -29.12 1.11
N GLU A 171 -12.40 -28.40 2.14
CA GLU A 171 -13.39 -28.84 3.12
C GLU A 171 -14.83 -28.76 2.55
N LEU A 172 -15.80 -29.39 3.24
CA LEU A 172 -17.22 -29.31 2.89
C LEU A 172 -17.76 -27.88 2.99
N SER A 173 -17.19 -27.07 3.88
CA SER A 173 -17.49 -25.64 4.00
C SER A 173 -17.05 -24.80 2.80
N GLY A 174 -16.23 -25.37 1.90
CA GLY A 174 -15.57 -24.67 0.81
C GLY A 174 -14.20 -24.08 1.16
N ALA A 175 -13.83 -24.04 2.43
CA ALA A 175 -12.51 -23.60 2.89
C ALA A 175 -11.41 -24.57 2.45
N TYR A 176 -10.20 -24.06 2.29
CA TYR A 176 -9.03 -24.87 1.99
C TYR A 176 -8.17 -25.00 3.25
N THR A 177 -7.89 -26.23 3.64
CA THR A 177 -6.99 -26.56 4.74
C THR A 177 -5.73 -27.25 4.22
N LEU A 178 -4.61 -26.98 4.87
CA LEU A 178 -3.36 -27.68 4.56
C LEU A 178 -3.46 -29.12 5.09
N SER A 179 -3.36 -30.09 4.21
CA SER A 179 -3.48 -31.51 4.54
C SER A 179 -2.14 -32.25 4.56
N TYR A 180 -1.10 -31.68 3.94
CA TYR A 180 0.24 -32.21 3.90
C TYR A 180 1.26 -31.08 3.77
N LEU A 181 2.36 -31.17 4.54
CA LEU A 181 3.49 -30.24 4.47
C LEU A 181 4.78 -31.05 4.66
N LYS A 182 5.75 -30.84 3.77
CA LYS A 182 7.08 -31.44 3.87
C LYS A 182 8.16 -30.38 3.72
N TYR A 183 9.11 -30.38 4.64
CA TYR A 183 10.23 -29.48 4.60
C TYR A 183 11.52 -30.13 5.11
N VAL A 184 12.65 -29.58 4.68
CA VAL A 184 13.98 -29.96 5.15
C VAL A 184 14.30 -29.09 6.36
N GLU A 185 14.46 -29.73 7.52
CA GLU A 185 14.79 -29.05 8.78
C GLU A 185 16.28 -28.76 8.88
N GLU A 186 17.10 -29.79 8.61
CA GLU A 186 18.54 -29.67 8.61
C GLU A 186 19.12 -30.39 7.39
N ALA A 187 20.15 -29.81 6.81
CA ALA A 187 20.88 -30.43 5.70
C ALA A 187 22.37 -30.13 5.82
N ASN A 188 23.17 -31.17 5.55
CA ASN A 188 24.61 -31.07 5.33
C ASN A 188 25.01 -31.91 4.11
N ASP A 189 26.31 -31.95 3.76
CA ASP A 189 26.80 -32.66 2.57
C ASP A 189 26.47 -34.16 2.53
N THR A 190 26.17 -34.75 3.67
CA THR A 190 25.96 -36.18 3.80
C THR A 190 24.52 -36.55 4.15
N PHE A 191 23.90 -35.81 5.06
CA PHE A 191 22.58 -36.11 5.60
C PHE A 191 21.63 -34.94 5.47
N SER A 192 20.32 -35.26 5.33
CA SER A 192 19.23 -34.31 5.55
C SER A 192 18.19 -34.89 6.47
N THR A 193 17.69 -34.06 7.39
CA THR A 193 16.52 -34.34 8.21
C THR A 193 15.31 -33.73 7.56
N ILE A 194 14.34 -34.53 7.19
CA ILE A 194 13.12 -34.14 6.49
C ILE A 194 11.94 -34.37 7.43
N LYS A 195 11.12 -33.32 7.63
CA LYS A 195 9.87 -33.42 8.39
C LYS A 195 8.67 -33.41 7.46
N GLU A 196 7.76 -34.31 7.71
CA GLU A 196 6.48 -34.47 7.01
C GLU A 196 5.35 -34.35 8.02
N TRP A 197 4.46 -33.39 7.79
CA TRP A 197 3.28 -33.16 8.61
C TRP A 197 2.02 -33.59 7.86
N THR A 198 1.22 -34.37 8.54
CA THR A 198 -0.17 -34.68 8.14
C THR A 198 -1.13 -34.23 9.25
N GLU A 199 -2.40 -34.37 9.02
CA GLU A 199 -3.40 -34.08 10.06
C GLU A 199 -3.30 -35.02 11.26
N THR A 200 -2.78 -36.23 11.07
CA THR A 200 -2.73 -37.30 12.09
C THR A 200 -1.34 -37.58 12.64
N GLU A 201 -0.30 -37.33 11.85
CA GLU A 201 1.06 -37.78 12.16
C GLU A 201 2.10 -36.75 11.76
N ILE A 202 3.21 -36.76 12.49
CA ILE A 202 4.44 -36.01 12.21
C ILE A 202 5.53 -37.07 11.99
N THR A 203 6.12 -37.08 10.81
CA THR A 203 7.19 -38.02 10.49
C THR A 203 8.50 -37.25 10.34
N THR A 204 9.52 -37.66 11.10
CA THR A 204 10.90 -37.16 10.96
C THR A 204 11.73 -38.24 10.32
N SER A 205 12.31 -37.97 9.16
CA SER A 205 13.11 -38.92 8.38
C SER A 205 14.52 -38.38 8.18
N GLN A 206 15.54 -39.19 8.49
CA GLN A 206 16.93 -38.87 8.17
C GLN A 206 17.37 -39.64 6.95
N VAL A 207 17.84 -38.96 5.93
CA VAL A 207 18.31 -39.55 4.67
C VAL A 207 19.80 -39.28 4.45
N ASN A 208 20.52 -40.28 3.91
CA ASN A 208 21.91 -40.12 3.49
C ASN A 208 21.98 -39.94 1.97
N HIS A 209 22.53 -38.80 1.53
CA HIS A 209 22.63 -38.46 0.11
C HIS A 209 23.66 -39.27 -0.65
N ASN A 210 24.74 -39.72 0.03
CA ASN A 210 25.82 -40.47 -0.60
C ASN A 210 25.40 -41.90 -0.89
N THR A 211 24.75 -42.54 0.09
CA THR A 211 24.27 -43.95 -0.07
C THR A 211 22.88 -44.02 -0.68
N ARG A 212 22.12 -42.91 -0.71
CA ARG A 212 20.70 -42.81 -1.11
C ARG A 212 19.82 -43.77 -0.31
N GLU A 213 19.99 -43.75 1.01
CA GLU A 213 19.28 -44.60 1.95
C GLU A 213 18.54 -43.76 2.98
N LEU A 214 17.38 -44.25 3.41
CA LEU A 214 16.70 -43.81 4.60
C LEU A 214 17.42 -44.39 5.82
N VAL A 215 17.98 -43.52 6.67
CA VAL A 215 18.79 -43.95 7.83
C VAL A 215 17.91 -44.15 9.05
N ASP A 216 17.01 -43.23 9.30
CA ASP A 216 16.10 -43.27 10.46
C ASP A 216 14.74 -42.68 10.09
N ARG A 217 13.70 -43.15 10.78
CA ARG A 217 12.33 -42.65 10.64
C ARG A 217 11.58 -42.74 11.95
N ILE A 218 11.21 -41.56 12.48
CA ILE A 218 10.43 -41.42 13.71
C ILE A 218 9.04 -40.94 13.31
N ILE A 219 7.99 -41.54 13.85
CA ILE A 219 6.60 -41.17 13.62
C ILE A 219 5.98 -40.83 14.97
N GLU A 220 5.45 -39.63 15.07
CA GLU A 220 4.78 -39.09 16.25
C GLU A 220 3.33 -38.71 15.90
N PRO A 221 2.38 -38.86 16.81
CA PRO A 221 1.00 -38.42 16.55
C PRO A 221 0.91 -36.90 16.52
N ASN A 222 0.14 -36.35 15.58
CA ASN A 222 -0.23 -34.96 15.56
C ASN A 222 -1.46 -34.72 16.46
N GLY A 223 -1.23 -34.26 17.68
CA GLY A 223 -2.28 -34.05 18.68
C GLY A 223 -3.29 -32.94 18.35
N LEU A 224 -2.99 -32.04 17.40
CA LEU A 224 -3.89 -30.97 16.98
C LEU A 224 -4.94 -31.42 15.97
N GLY A 225 -4.71 -32.50 15.24
CA GLY A 225 -5.56 -32.92 14.12
C GLY A 225 -5.54 -31.95 12.92
N ARG A 226 -4.61 -30.99 12.92
CA ARG A 226 -4.38 -30.00 11.85
C ARG A 226 -2.90 -29.69 11.74
N ILE A 227 -2.48 -29.15 10.61
CA ILE A 227 -1.09 -28.70 10.43
C ILE A 227 -1.01 -27.22 10.83
N PRO A 228 -0.28 -26.88 11.91
CA PRO A 228 -0.22 -25.52 12.44
C PRO A 228 0.77 -24.65 11.67
N ALA A 229 0.63 -24.61 10.35
CA ALA A 229 1.45 -23.84 9.45
C ALA A 229 0.65 -22.67 8.87
N THR A 230 1.29 -21.52 8.82
CA THR A 230 0.77 -20.28 8.25
C THR A 230 1.67 -19.84 7.12
N ILE A 231 1.13 -19.21 6.08
CA ILE A 231 1.92 -18.57 5.02
C ILE A 231 1.79 -17.08 5.16
N ALA A 232 2.92 -16.41 5.38
CA ALA A 232 3.01 -14.97 5.26
C ALA A 232 3.34 -14.62 3.80
N TYR A 233 2.49 -13.83 3.17
CA TYR A 233 2.66 -13.35 1.79
C TYR A 233 3.12 -11.89 1.79
N ALA A 234 4.08 -11.55 0.93
CA ALA A 234 4.31 -10.15 0.60
C ALA A 234 3.20 -9.64 -0.34
N THR A 235 2.98 -10.35 -1.43
CA THR A 235 1.86 -10.15 -2.34
C THR A 235 1.30 -11.51 -2.75
N ARG A 236 0.00 -11.68 -2.68
CA ARG A 236 -0.65 -12.95 -3.01
C ARG A 236 -0.64 -13.22 -4.51
N SER A 237 -0.23 -14.41 -4.90
CA SER A 237 -0.33 -14.91 -6.26
C SER A 237 -1.65 -15.67 -6.46
N PRO A 238 -2.15 -15.83 -7.69
CA PRO A 238 -3.30 -16.68 -7.97
C PRO A 238 -3.03 -18.16 -7.68
N VAL A 239 -1.77 -18.57 -7.54
CA VAL A 239 -1.38 -19.94 -7.20
C VAL A 239 -1.25 -20.08 -5.69
N ARG A 240 -2.08 -20.93 -5.08
CA ARG A 240 -2.08 -21.16 -3.63
C ARG A 240 -0.74 -21.75 -3.16
N GLY A 241 -0.19 -21.19 -2.10
CA GLY A 241 1.11 -21.60 -1.55
C GLY A 241 2.30 -20.94 -2.23
N ILE A 242 2.07 -20.05 -3.20
CA ILE A 242 3.10 -19.25 -3.86
C ILE A 242 2.73 -17.77 -3.74
N GLY A 243 3.67 -16.93 -3.38
CA GLY A 243 3.56 -15.48 -3.39
C GLY A 243 4.39 -14.84 -4.49
N SER A 244 4.19 -13.55 -4.73
CA SER A 244 4.98 -12.75 -5.67
C SER A 244 6.04 -11.96 -4.90
N SER A 245 7.31 -12.15 -5.27
CA SER A 245 8.45 -11.44 -4.67
C SER A 245 8.39 -9.94 -4.98
N MET A 246 8.67 -9.12 -3.99
CA MET A 246 8.74 -7.66 -4.16
C MET A 246 9.99 -7.21 -4.91
N ILE A 247 11.02 -8.06 -4.99
CA ILE A 247 12.29 -7.77 -5.66
C ILE A 247 12.51 -8.57 -6.95
N SER A 248 11.49 -9.28 -7.46
CA SER A 248 11.66 -10.14 -8.64
C SER A 248 12.26 -9.39 -9.82
N ASP A 249 11.61 -8.35 -10.31
CA ASP A 249 12.08 -7.58 -11.47
C ASP A 249 13.31 -6.72 -11.14
N ILE A 250 13.42 -6.30 -9.89
CA ILE A 250 14.56 -5.54 -9.36
C ILE A 250 15.85 -6.38 -9.41
N ALA A 251 15.78 -7.67 -9.06
CA ALA A 251 16.92 -8.58 -9.10
C ALA A 251 17.45 -8.78 -10.53
N ASP A 252 16.57 -8.82 -11.53
CA ASP A 252 16.98 -8.88 -12.93
C ASP A 252 17.66 -7.58 -13.39
N ALA A 253 17.15 -6.42 -12.98
CA ALA A 253 17.77 -5.13 -13.24
C ALA A 253 19.13 -4.99 -12.51
N GLN A 254 19.23 -5.44 -11.25
CA GLN A 254 20.49 -5.49 -10.48
C GLN A 254 21.53 -6.37 -11.19
N ARG A 255 21.14 -7.52 -11.73
CA ARG A 255 22.03 -8.39 -12.51
C ARG A 255 22.54 -7.69 -13.77
N MET A 256 21.72 -6.89 -14.43
CA MET A 256 22.15 -6.10 -15.58
C MET A 256 23.14 -5.01 -15.17
N ILE A 257 22.89 -4.29 -14.08
CA ILE A 257 23.82 -3.30 -13.51
C ILE A 257 25.17 -3.95 -13.17
N TYR A 258 25.16 -5.14 -12.54
CA TYR A 258 26.36 -5.89 -12.19
C TYR A 258 27.22 -6.22 -13.42
N ASN A 259 26.59 -6.64 -14.52
CA ASN A 259 27.28 -6.91 -15.78
C ASN A 259 27.84 -5.61 -16.41
N LEU A 260 27.08 -4.52 -16.43
CA LEU A 260 27.56 -3.22 -16.92
C LEU A 260 28.70 -2.66 -16.07
N SER A 261 28.66 -2.85 -14.76
CA SER A 261 29.75 -2.45 -13.85
C SER A 261 31.04 -3.21 -14.13
N SER A 262 30.93 -4.49 -14.53
CA SER A 262 32.08 -5.28 -15.00
C SER A 262 32.67 -4.72 -16.29
N GLU A 263 31.84 -4.25 -17.24
CA GLU A 263 32.30 -3.59 -18.46
C GLU A 263 33.08 -2.28 -18.16
N VAL A 264 32.55 -1.49 -17.22
CA VAL A 264 33.20 -0.25 -16.77
C VAL A 264 34.59 -0.58 -16.17
N GLU A 265 34.63 -1.55 -15.25
CA GLU A 265 35.89 -1.95 -14.59
C GLU A 265 36.95 -2.45 -15.60
N GLN A 266 36.52 -3.28 -16.58
CA GLN A 266 37.41 -3.73 -17.65
C GLN A 266 37.90 -2.56 -18.53
N SER A 267 37.00 -1.64 -18.89
CA SER A 267 37.35 -0.47 -19.70
C SER A 267 38.34 0.44 -18.98
N ILE A 268 38.17 0.65 -17.67
CA ILE A 268 39.11 1.42 -16.85
C ILE A 268 40.50 0.74 -16.82
N ARG A 269 40.56 -0.58 -16.65
CA ARG A 269 41.84 -1.34 -16.62
C ARG A 269 42.57 -1.30 -17.96
N ILE A 270 41.83 -1.53 -19.07
CA ILE A 270 42.40 -1.49 -20.41
C ILE A 270 42.95 -0.08 -20.73
N ASN A 271 42.20 0.97 -20.37
CA ASN A 271 42.64 2.34 -20.60
C ASN A 271 43.77 2.78 -19.63
N GLY A 272 43.75 2.30 -18.38
CA GLY A 272 44.78 2.57 -17.39
C GLY A 272 46.09 1.81 -17.64
N HIS A 273 46.03 0.63 -18.25
CA HIS A 273 47.16 -0.22 -18.58
C HIS A 273 47.13 -0.65 -20.04
N PRO A 274 47.31 0.27 -21.00
CA PRO A 274 47.20 -0.04 -22.42
C PRO A 274 48.22 -1.09 -22.86
N THR A 275 47.82 -1.98 -23.73
CA THR A 275 48.66 -3.04 -24.26
C THR A 275 49.68 -2.45 -25.22
N LEU A 276 50.98 -2.66 -24.95
CA LEU A 276 52.05 -2.30 -25.84
C LEU A 276 52.20 -3.40 -26.92
N VAL A 277 52.00 -3.02 -28.16
CA VAL A 277 52.29 -3.88 -29.32
C VAL A 277 53.63 -3.52 -29.88
N LYS A 278 54.56 -4.48 -29.93
CA LYS A 278 55.90 -4.32 -30.46
C LYS A 278 56.36 -5.58 -31.21
N THR A 279 57.30 -5.41 -32.11
CA THR A 279 58.03 -6.55 -32.70
C THR A 279 59.09 -7.09 -31.74
N PRO A 280 59.49 -8.36 -31.82
CA PRO A 280 60.49 -8.95 -30.92
C PRO A 280 61.86 -8.21 -30.90
N ASP A 281 62.20 -7.55 -31.99
CA ASP A 281 63.49 -6.89 -32.20
C ASP A 281 63.56 -5.46 -31.61
N VAL A 282 62.44 -4.96 -31.04
CA VAL A 282 62.40 -3.61 -30.48
C VAL A 282 62.41 -3.66 -28.97
N GLU A 283 63.42 -3.06 -28.34
CA GLU A 283 63.42 -2.83 -26.90
C GLU A 283 62.58 -1.61 -26.55
N ALA A 284 61.36 -1.85 -26.16
CA ALA A 284 60.43 -0.83 -25.67
C ALA A 284 59.69 -1.30 -24.45
N SER A 285 59.46 -0.42 -23.51
CA SER A 285 58.59 -0.64 -22.33
C SER A 285 57.55 0.46 -22.26
N ALA A 286 56.37 0.13 -21.69
CA ALA A 286 55.34 1.11 -21.41
C ALA A 286 55.43 1.54 -19.94
N GLY A 287 55.62 2.84 -19.70
CA GLY A 287 55.67 3.41 -18.35
C GLY A 287 55.97 4.91 -18.40
N ALA A 288 55.67 5.61 -17.32
CA ALA A 288 55.95 7.03 -17.22
C ALA A 288 57.46 7.28 -17.32
N GLY A 289 57.89 8.06 -18.32
CA GLY A 289 59.31 8.37 -18.57
C GLY A 289 60.10 7.27 -19.30
N SER A 290 59.46 6.19 -19.79
CA SER A 290 60.12 5.18 -20.61
C SER A 290 60.47 5.74 -22.00
N VAL A 291 61.64 5.35 -22.51
CA VAL A 291 62.11 5.71 -23.85
C VAL A 291 62.17 4.45 -24.69
N ALA A 292 61.49 4.46 -25.82
CA ALA A 292 61.58 3.38 -26.80
C ALA A 292 62.74 3.73 -27.80
N LEU A 293 63.73 2.90 -27.83
CA LEU A 293 64.81 2.98 -28.85
C LEU A 293 64.38 2.14 -30.05
N MET A 294 64.51 2.73 -31.25
CA MET A 294 64.16 2.05 -32.50
C MET A 294 65.37 1.94 -33.37
N PRO A 295 65.57 0.82 -34.10
CA PRO A 295 66.63 0.66 -35.07
C PRO A 295 66.49 1.68 -36.21
N ASP A 296 67.68 2.18 -36.66
CA ASP A 296 67.75 3.07 -37.85
C ASP A 296 67.23 2.32 -39.09
N GLY A 297 66.25 2.94 -39.80
CA GLY A 297 65.71 2.35 -41.02
C GLY A 297 64.51 1.40 -40.80
N MET A 298 63.96 1.32 -39.61
CA MET A 298 62.74 0.53 -39.33
C MET A 298 61.52 1.01 -40.16
N ASP A 299 60.78 0.06 -40.73
CA ASP A 299 59.51 0.35 -41.42
C ASP A 299 58.55 1.08 -40.47
N PRO A 300 57.98 2.23 -40.88
CA PRO A 300 57.01 2.96 -40.06
C PRO A 300 55.82 2.11 -39.57
N GLY A 301 55.47 1.05 -40.30
CA GLY A 301 54.38 0.11 -39.92
C GLY A 301 54.74 -0.84 -38.79
N LEU A 302 56.06 -0.97 -38.44
CA LEU A 302 56.56 -1.85 -37.38
C LEU A 302 56.85 -1.10 -36.08
N LYS A 303 56.57 0.20 -36.00
CA LYS A 303 56.78 0.99 -34.80
C LYS A 303 55.91 0.49 -33.66
N PRO A 304 56.45 0.43 -32.42
CA PRO A 304 55.65 0.14 -31.25
C PRO A 304 54.52 1.14 -31.10
N TYR A 305 53.33 0.64 -30.75
CA TYR A 305 52.18 1.48 -30.44
C TYR A 305 51.40 0.92 -29.25
N LEU A 306 50.73 1.82 -28.57
CA LEU A 306 49.79 1.42 -27.52
C LEU A 306 48.41 1.14 -28.16
N LEU A 307 47.91 -0.05 -27.91
CA LEU A 307 46.55 -0.39 -28.32
C LEU A 307 45.57 0.28 -27.35
N ASN A 308 44.95 1.36 -27.80
CA ASN A 308 43.94 2.06 -27.04
C ASN A 308 42.56 1.60 -27.53
N VAL A 309 41.73 1.17 -26.61
CA VAL A 309 40.32 0.86 -26.85
C VAL A 309 39.52 2.09 -26.42
N SER A 310 38.93 2.82 -27.38
CA SER A 310 38.07 3.96 -27.07
C SER A 310 36.68 3.44 -26.73
N THR A 311 36.45 3.09 -25.47
CA THR A 311 35.09 2.79 -24.96
C THR A 311 34.50 4.07 -24.37
N ASP A 312 33.28 4.42 -24.77
CA ASP A 312 32.59 5.54 -24.15
C ASP A 312 31.98 5.09 -22.81
N ILE A 313 32.79 5.18 -21.77
CA ILE A 313 32.42 4.80 -20.40
C ILE A 313 31.19 5.62 -19.92
N ASN A 314 31.05 6.88 -20.39
CA ASN A 314 29.93 7.74 -19.98
C ASN A 314 28.57 7.19 -20.44
N GLN A 315 28.50 6.55 -21.61
CA GLN A 315 27.28 5.89 -22.07
C GLN A 315 26.91 4.71 -21.18
N ILE A 316 27.89 3.95 -20.69
CA ILE A 316 27.64 2.84 -19.77
C ILE A 316 27.12 3.38 -18.44
N TYR A 317 27.73 4.44 -17.88
CA TYR A 317 27.24 5.08 -16.66
C TYR A 317 25.81 5.66 -16.82
N THR A 318 25.52 6.26 -17.98
CA THR A 318 24.17 6.75 -18.29
C THR A 318 23.15 5.60 -18.31
N SER A 319 23.54 4.45 -18.86
CA SER A 319 22.68 3.24 -18.86
C SER A 319 22.47 2.70 -17.44
N ILE A 320 23.52 2.64 -16.62
CA ILE A 320 23.43 2.25 -15.20
C ILE A 320 22.50 3.21 -14.46
N GLY A 321 22.67 4.53 -14.62
CA GLY A 321 21.79 5.52 -13.99
C GLY A 321 20.33 5.38 -14.42
N SER A 322 20.07 5.06 -15.69
CA SER A 322 18.70 4.77 -16.18
C SER A 322 18.11 3.52 -15.54
N LEU A 323 18.92 2.47 -15.35
CA LEU A 323 18.47 1.24 -14.66
C LEU A 323 18.18 1.48 -13.18
N VAL A 324 19.03 2.24 -12.48
CA VAL A 324 18.81 2.63 -11.07
C VAL A 324 17.50 3.41 -10.95
N ASN A 325 17.26 4.38 -11.83
CA ASN A 325 16.00 5.12 -11.88
C ASN A 325 14.79 4.20 -12.14
N SER A 326 14.95 3.18 -12.97
CA SER A 326 13.90 2.19 -13.23
C SER A 326 13.63 1.32 -12.00
N ILE A 327 14.68 0.90 -11.29
CA ILE A 327 14.57 0.18 -10.02
C ILE A 327 13.78 1.00 -9.01
N ASP A 328 14.12 2.27 -8.81
CA ASP A 328 13.45 3.15 -7.85
C ASP A 328 11.97 3.36 -8.20
N LYS A 329 11.63 3.43 -9.49
CA LYS A 329 10.23 3.49 -9.94
C LYS A 329 9.48 2.17 -9.69
N MET A 330 10.09 1.01 -9.97
CA MET A 330 9.49 -0.30 -9.72
C MET A 330 9.27 -0.55 -8.23
N ALA A 331 10.16 -0.04 -7.40
CA ALA A 331 10.11 -0.17 -5.95
C ALA A 331 9.25 0.92 -5.27
N ASN A 332 8.84 1.97 -5.97
CA ASN A 332 8.21 3.18 -5.40
C ASN A 332 9.09 3.86 -4.33
N THR A 333 10.42 3.76 -4.45
CA THR A 333 11.39 4.29 -3.48
C THR A 333 12.13 5.53 -3.98
N GLY A 334 11.71 6.11 -5.10
CA GLY A 334 12.38 7.25 -5.73
C GLY A 334 12.49 8.48 -4.82
N ALA A 335 11.47 8.76 -4.01
CA ALA A 335 11.48 9.86 -3.06
C ALA A 335 12.46 9.66 -1.88
N VAL A 336 12.72 8.39 -1.49
CA VAL A 336 13.55 8.04 -0.31
C VAL A 336 15.01 7.80 -0.68
N ARG A 337 15.27 7.20 -1.86
CA ARG A 337 16.60 6.74 -2.27
C ARG A 337 17.32 7.70 -3.23
N ALA A 338 16.65 8.76 -3.71
CA ALA A 338 17.26 9.71 -4.61
C ALA A 338 18.46 10.42 -3.94
N THR A 339 19.67 10.15 -4.43
CA THR A 339 20.93 10.75 -3.97
C THR A 339 21.20 12.12 -4.59
N GLU A 340 20.58 12.42 -5.73
CA GLU A 340 20.68 13.72 -6.38
C GLU A 340 19.46 14.57 -6.02
N SER A 341 19.69 15.86 -5.78
CA SER A 341 18.64 16.85 -5.60
C SER A 341 17.82 16.97 -6.89
N ARG A 342 16.94 16.00 -7.13
CA ARG A 342 15.89 16.17 -8.12
C ARG A 342 15.04 17.33 -7.63
N THR A 343 14.90 18.36 -8.44
CA THR A 343 13.94 19.44 -8.24
C THR A 343 12.52 18.90 -8.53
N LEU A 344 12.12 17.84 -7.80
CA LEU A 344 10.73 17.43 -7.78
C LEU A 344 9.95 18.47 -6.99
N SER A 345 8.80 18.89 -7.49
CA SER A 345 7.89 19.72 -6.71
C SER A 345 7.45 18.92 -5.47
N GLY A 346 7.19 19.61 -4.34
CA GLY A 346 6.71 18.95 -3.11
C GLY A 346 5.52 18.01 -3.37
N VAL A 347 4.60 18.39 -4.27
CA VAL A 347 3.45 17.57 -4.69
C VAL A 347 3.88 16.25 -5.39
N ALA A 348 4.95 16.29 -6.20
CA ALA A 348 5.41 15.07 -6.88
C ALA A 348 6.09 14.10 -5.89
N MET A 349 6.84 14.61 -4.91
CA MET A 349 7.39 13.80 -3.82
C MET A 349 6.28 13.19 -2.98
N GLU A 350 5.27 13.96 -2.61
CA GLU A 350 4.12 13.48 -1.85
C GLU A 350 3.38 12.35 -2.59
N THR A 351 3.19 12.48 -3.92
CA THR A 351 2.57 11.42 -4.72
C THR A 351 3.41 10.14 -4.74
N GLU A 352 4.75 10.23 -4.83
CA GLU A 352 5.64 9.06 -4.76
C GLU A 352 5.58 8.40 -3.37
N PHE A 353 5.49 9.18 -2.28
CA PHE A 353 5.30 8.65 -0.94
C PHE A 353 3.95 7.94 -0.78
N GLN A 354 2.87 8.50 -1.32
CA GLN A 354 1.55 7.85 -1.28
C GLN A 354 1.55 6.47 -1.99
N LEU A 355 2.27 6.34 -3.11
CA LEU A 355 2.43 5.05 -3.79
C LEU A 355 3.23 4.05 -2.95
N LEU A 356 4.28 4.51 -2.27
CA LEU A 356 5.04 3.68 -1.34
C LEU A 356 4.15 3.24 -0.16
N ASN A 357 3.44 4.17 0.46
CA ASN A 357 2.54 3.90 1.58
C ASN A 357 1.48 2.87 1.22
N ALA A 358 0.80 3.02 0.08
CA ALA A 358 -0.20 2.06 -0.38
C ALA A 358 0.37 0.64 -0.56
N ARG A 359 1.62 0.53 -1.05
CA ARG A 359 2.30 -0.76 -1.20
C ARG A 359 2.69 -1.38 0.15
N LEU A 360 3.14 -0.56 1.10
CA LEU A 360 3.49 -1.02 2.44
C LEU A 360 2.26 -1.42 3.24
N ALA A 361 1.16 -0.67 3.14
CA ALA A 361 -0.12 -1.00 3.77
C ALA A 361 -0.63 -2.37 3.30
N GLU A 362 -0.69 -2.63 1.98
CA GLU A 362 -1.05 -3.96 1.45
C GLU A 362 -0.18 -5.09 2.03
N PHE A 363 1.11 -4.81 2.23
CA PHE A 363 2.01 -5.80 2.81
C PHE A 363 1.75 -5.99 4.31
N CYS A 364 1.51 -4.92 5.05
CA CYS A 364 1.14 -4.97 6.47
C CYS A 364 -0.16 -5.75 6.68
N ASP A 365 -1.21 -5.52 5.88
CA ASP A 365 -2.47 -6.30 5.91
C ASP A 365 -2.21 -7.81 5.76
N ASN A 366 -1.29 -8.20 4.87
CA ASN A 366 -0.94 -9.60 4.70
C ASN A 366 -0.15 -10.17 5.89
N LEU A 367 0.69 -9.38 6.56
CA LEU A 367 1.41 -9.77 7.77
C LEU A 367 0.47 -9.88 8.98
N GLU A 368 -0.48 -8.97 9.12
CA GLU A 368 -1.53 -8.98 10.12
C GLU A 368 -2.33 -10.29 10.06
N LEU A 369 -2.84 -10.64 8.89
CA LEU A 369 -3.53 -11.92 8.67
C LEU A 369 -2.65 -13.14 9.02
N ALA A 370 -1.35 -13.06 8.76
CA ALA A 370 -0.42 -14.15 9.10
C ALA A 370 -0.17 -14.22 10.61
N GLU A 371 0.01 -13.08 11.27
CA GLU A 371 0.23 -13.02 12.72
C GLU A 371 -1.02 -13.44 13.50
N GLU A 372 -2.22 -12.98 13.10
CA GLU A 372 -3.48 -13.47 13.67
C GLU A 372 -3.61 -15.01 13.59
N GLN A 373 -3.16 -15.59 12.47
CA GLN A 373 -3.20 -17.04 12.34
C GLN A 373 -2.20 -17.74 13.27
N ILE A 374 -1.04 -17.12 13.57
CA ILE A 374 -0.11 -17.61 14.60
C ILE A 374 -0.81 -17.64 15.96
N TRP A 375 -1.52 -16.56 16.33
CA TRP A 375 -2.25 -16.48 17.59
C TRP A 375 -3.41 -17.47 17.66
N ARG A 376 -4.09 -17.75 16.55
CA ARG A 376 -5.10 -18.83 16.48
C ARG A 376 -4.49 -20.20 16.74
N TRP A 377 -3.28 -20.50 16.21
CA TRP A 377 -2.56 -21.72 16.50
C TRP A 377 -2.07 -21.78 17.94
N TYR A 378 -1.55 -20.67 18.45
CA TYR A 378 -1.13 -20.55 19.86
C TYR A 378 -2.31 -20.84 20.80
N ALA A 379 -3.45 -20.19 20.58
CA ALA A 379 -4.66 -20.39 21.37
C ALA A 379 -5.14 -21.86 21.34
N LEU A 380 -5.09 -22.48 20.17
CA LEU A 380 -5.46 -23.89 20.00
C LEU A 380 -4.57 -24.82 20.84
N TYR A 381 -3.26 -24.56 20.91
CA TYR A 381 -2.34 -25.31 21.79
C TYR A 381 -2.61 -25.05 23.28
N GLN A 382 -3.18 -23.92 23.65
CA GLN A 382 -3.59 -23.61 25.01
C GLN A 382 -5.02 -24.09 25.34
N GLY A 383 -5.73 -24.67 24.36
CA GLY A 383 -7.10 -25.15 24.51
C GLY A 383 -8.15 -24.04 24.58
N THR A 384 -7.84 -22.86 24.03
CA THR A 384 -8.69 -21.67 23.94
C THR A 384 -8.90 -21.27 22.48
N ALA A 385 -9.67 -20.22 22.24
CA ALA A 385 -9.81 -19.58 20.93
C ALA A 385 -9.21 -18.17 21.00
N PHE A 386 -8.59 -17.72 19.93
CA PHE A 386 -8.16 -16.34 19.78
C PHE A 386 -9.36 -15.48 19.41
N ASP A 387 -9.64 -14.49 20.22
CA ASP A 387 -10.73 -13.51 20.10
C ASP A 387 -10.22 -12.06 20.12
N GLY A 388 -8.91 -11.89 20.03
CA GLY A 388 -8.24 -10.61 19.93
C GLY A 388 -8.09 -10.10 18.50
N GLU A 389 -7.41 -8.97 18.34
CA GLU A 389 -7.14 -8.27 17.09
C GLU A 389 -5.68 -7.85 17.01
N ILE A 390 -5.11 -7.85 15.81
CA ILE A 390 -3.75 -7.42 15.56
C ILE A 390 -3.82 -6.34 14.49
N GLU A 391 -3.27 -5.17 14.77
CA GLU A 391 -3.24 -4.05 13.84
C GLU A 391 -1.79 -3.65 13.53
N TYR A 392 -1.41 -3.72 12.27
CA TYR A 392 -0.16 -3.18 11.77
C TYR A 392 -0.35 -1.73 11.31
N PRO A 393 0.72 -0.90 11.34
CA PRO A 393 0.62 0.46 10.82
C PRO A 393 0.19 0.47 9.34
N ASP A 394 -0.73 1.33 8.98
CA ASP A 394 -1.22 1.57 7.61
C ASP A 394 -0.75 2.92 7.04
N GLU A 395 -0.26 3.84 7.89
CA GLU A 395 0.31 5.13 7.53
C GLU A 395 1.81 5.18 7.84
N PHE A 396 2.64 5.42 6.81
CA PHE A 396 4.10 5.42 6.91
C PHE A 396 4.72 6.80 6.61
N ASP A 397 3.97 7.87 6.83
CA ASP A 397 4.42 9.22 6.51
C ASP A 397 5.70 9.59 7.27
N VAL A 398 6.67 10.08 6.52
CA VAL A 398 7.79 10.84 7.09
C VAL A 398 7.24 12.22 7.43
N ARG A 399 6.62 12.33 8.60
CA ARG A 399 6.00 13.58 9.04
C ARG A 399 7.09 14.65 9.16
N ASP A 400 7.07 15.61 8.25
CA ASP A 400 7.76 16.89 8.46
C ASP A 400 6.95 17.69 9.49
N VAL A 401 7.08 17.28 10.75
CA VAL A 401 6.37 17.89 11.90
C VAL A 401 6.46 19.43 11.88
N PRO A 402 7.64 20.05 11.60
CA PRO A 402 7.73 21.50 11.47
C PRO A 402 6.85 22.09 10.36
N ASN A 403 6.75 21.48 9.20
CA ASN A 403 5.90 21.96 8.11
C ASN A 403 4.42 21.68 8.35
N ALA A 404 4.08 20.51 8.90
CA ALA A 404 2.72 20.21 9.30
C ALA A 404 2.21 21.17 10.37
N LEU A 405 3.01 21.48 11.40
CA LEU A 405 2.68 22.47 12.42
C LEU A 405 2.51 23.87 11.83
N ARG A 406 3.37 24.30 10.89
CA ARG A 406 3.20 25.60 10.20
C ARG A 406 1.92 25.66 9.38
N SER A 407 1.56 24.56 8.71
CA SER A 407 0.31 24.46 7.95
C SER A 407 -0.90 24.57 8.87
N LEU A 408 -0.89 23.85 10.00
CA LEU A 408 -1.95 23.94 11.01
C LEU A 408 -2.02 25.35 11.63
N GLN A 409 -0.88 25.99 11.93
CA GLN A 409 -0.83 27.38 12.42
C GLN A 409 -1.41 28.37 11.41
N SER A 410 -1.16 28.16 10.10
CA SER A 410 -1.72 29.05 9.06
C SER A 410 -3.25 28.95 8.97
N ILE A 411 -3.81 27.79 9.27
CA ILE A 411 -5.25 27.52 9.24
C ILE A 411 -5.91 27.96 10.56
N ALA A 412 -5.19 27.86 11.68
CA ALA A 412 -5.72 28.16 13.03
C ALA A 412 -6.37 29.55 13.14
N GLY A 413 -5.80 30.56 12.46
CA GLY A 413 -6.36 31.90 12.43
C GLY A 413 -7.71 32.05 11.70
N SER A 414 -8.07 31.08 10.88
CA SER A 414 -9.29 31.05 10.08
C SER A 414 -10.41 30.21 10.72
N ILE A 415 -10.08 29.40 11.71
CA ILE A 415 -11.01 28.48 12.37
C ILE A 415 -11.71 29.22 13.52
N LYS A 416 -13.04 29.30 13.45
CA LYS A 416 -13.87 30.02 14.43
C LYS A 416 -14.84 29.11 15.20
N THR A 417 -15.05 27.87 14.76
CA THR A 417 -15.97 26.94 15.42
C THR A 417 -15.25 26.13 16.50
N PRO A 418 -15.87 25.90 17.67
CA PRO A 418 -15.26 25.10 18.75
C PRO A 418 -14.84 23.69 18.33
N GLU A 419 -15.64 23.05 17.48
CA GLU A 419 -15.36 21.70 16.96
C GLU A 419 -14.11 21.67 16.07
N ALA A 420 -13.96 22.66 15.18
CA ALA A 420 -12.80 22.73 14.32
C ALA A 420 -11.53 23.14 15.10
N GLN A 421 -11.66 23.90 16.20
CA GLN A 421 -10.55 24.16 17.12
C GLN A 421 -10.13 22.91 17.89
N ALA A 422 -11.08 22.11 18.36
CA ALA A 422 -10.81 20.82 19.01
C ALA A 422 -10.11 19.83 18.05
N LEU A 423 -10.55 19.75 16.78
CA LEU A 423 -9.92 18.95 15.75
C LEU A 423 -8.48 19.43 15.45
N LEU A 424 -8.26 20.73 15.41
CA LEU A 424 -6.93 21.31 15.21
C LEU A 424 -5.99 20.96 16.38
N GLU A 425 -6.47 21.10 17.61
CA GLU A 425 -5.72 20.71 18.80
C GLU A 425 -5.39 19.22 18.81
N TYR A 426 -6.32 18.38 18.42
CA TYR A 426 -6.10 16.94 18.26
C TYR A 426 -4.98 16.66 17.24
N ARG A 427 -5.05 17.25 16.03
CA ARG A 427 -4.02 17.07 15.00
C ARG A 427 -2.65 17.59 15.43
N VAL A 428 -2.58 18.68 16.19
CA VAL A 428 -1.32 19.19 16.75
C VAL A 428 -0.74 18.19 17.77
N ARG A 429 -1.58 17.60 18.60
CA ARG A 429 -1.17 16.62 19.61
C ARG A 429 -0.74 15.30 19.01
N GLU A 430 -1.47 14.81 18.03
CA GLU A 430 -1.11 13.64 17.23
C GLU A 430 0.27 13.80 16.56
N LEU A 431 0.55 14.99 16.00
CA LEU A 431 1.85 15.30 15.42
C LEU A 431 3.00 15.36 16.46
N LEU A 432 2.69 15.63 17.72
CA LEU A 432 3.67 15.68 18.80
C LEU A 432 3.86 14.33 19.50
N GLU A 433 3.12 13.28 19.08
CA GLU A 433 3.20 11.90 19.58
C GLU A 433 3.18 11.80 21.12
N ASP A 434 2.35 12.60 21.81
CA ASP A 434 2.26 12.55 23.27
C ASP A 434 1.02 11.75 23.72
N PRO A 435 1.19 10.50 24.16
CA PRO A 435 0.09 9.59 24.50
C PRO A 435 -0.76 10.07 25.69
N ARG A 436 -0.32 11.08 26.44
CA ARG A 436 -1.09 11.62 27.58
C ARG A 436 -2.30 12.43 27.17
N TYR A 437 -2.44 12.76 25.87
CA TYR A 437 -3.48 13.66 25.36
C TYR A 437 -4.68 12.95 24.74
N GLU A 438 -4.61 11.66 24.49
CA GLU A 438 -5.70 10.91 23.85
C GLU A 438 -6.96 10.91 24.74
N ILE A 439 -6.81 10.60 26.02
CA ILE A 439 -7.91 10.63 27.00
C ILE A 439 -8.47 12.05 27.18
N GLN A 440 -7.61 13.08 27.25
CA GLN A 440 -8.06 14.47 27.37
C GLN A 440 -8.74 15.01 26.12
N TYR A 441 -8.45 14.44 24.96
CA TYR A 441 -9.12 14.83 23.70
C TYR A 441 -10.55 14.29 23.64
N GLU A 442 -10.76 13.04 23.97
CA GLU A 442 -12.10 12.45 24.03
C GLU A 442 -12.99 13.25 25.01
N GLU A 443 -12.50 13.55 26.20
CA GLU A 443 -13.21 14.40 27.16
C GLU A 443 -13.47 15.82 26.64
N SER A 444 -12.48 16.42 25.97
CA SER A 444 -12.63 17.79 25.39
C SER A 444 -13.57 17.81 24.20
N ARG A 445 -13.58 16.76 23.38
CA ARG A 445 -14.49 16.57 22.24
C ARG A 445 -15.92 16.40 22.71
N GLU A 446 -16.16 15.55 23.70
CA GLU A 446 -17.49 15.38 24.29
C GLU A 446 -18.00 16.67 24.92
N GLN A 447 -17.15 17.42 25.64
CA GLN A 447 -17.52 18.73 26.20
C GLN A 447 -17.81 19.77 25.13
N ALA A 448 -17.02 19.80 24.03
CA ALA A 448 -17.25 20.73 22.92
C ALA A 448 -18.54 20.42 22.15
N MET A 449 -18.83 19.14 21.92
CA MET A 449 -20.09 18.71 21.32
C MET A 449 -21.30 19.05 22.21
N TYR A 450 -21.18 18.80 23.52
CA TYR A 450 -22.24 19.12 24.49
C TYR A 450 -22.48 20.64 24.57
N GLN A 451 -21.41 21.44 24.52
CA GLN A 451 -21.53 22.90 24.53
C GLN A 451 -22.12 23.44 23.22
N ALA A 452 -21.77 22.86 22.07
CA ALA A 452 -22.36 23.21 20.78
C ALA A 452 -23.88 22.88 20.74
N GLU A 453 -24.27 21.77 21.31
CA GLU A 453 -25.68 21.36 21.43
C GLU A 453 -26.45 22.33 22.35
N ILE A 454 -25.86 22.76 23.48
CA ILE A 454 -26.44 23.78 24.36
C ILE A 454 -26.56 25.12 23.64
N ASP A 455 -25.55 25.56 22.89
CA ASP A 455 -25.57 26.81 22.16
C ASP A 455 -26.61 26.78 21.03
N GLU A 456 -26.84 25.66 20.41
CA GLU A 456 -27.89 25.45 19.40
C GLU A 456 -29.28 25.50 20.04
N ILE A 457 -29.47 24.83 21.19
CA ILE A 457 -30.71 24.91 22.00
C ILE A 457 -30.98 26.35 22.43
N ASN A 458 -29.97 27.10 22.88
CA ASN A 458 -30.11 28.50 23.25
C ASN A 458 -30.48 29.37 22.05
N LYS A 459 -29.90 29.16 20.87
CA LYS A 459 -30.28 29.84 19.62
C LYS A 459 -31.73 29.58 19.24
N ILE A 460 -32.18 28.33 19.40
CA ILE A 460 -33.58 27.93 19.16
C ILE A 460 -34.50 28.61 20.17
N GLN A 461 -34.13 28.66 21.45
CA GLN A 461 -34.91 29.36 22.49
C GLN A 461 -34.96 30.85 22.25
N ASP A 462 -33.87 31.50 21.88
CA ASP A 462 -33.84 32.93 21.53
C ASP A 462 -34.67 33.23 20.28
N SER A 463 -34.68 32.32 19.31
CA SER A 463 -35.53 32.39 18.11
C SER A 463 -37.00 32.24 18.48
N LEU A 464 -37.36 31.33 19.39
CA LEU A 464 -38.73 31.15 19.89
C LEU A 464 -39.20 32.34 20.71
N VAL A 465 -38.35 32.95 21.54
CA VAL A 465 -38.64 34.18 22.29
C VAL A 465 -38.85 35.35 21.32
N ASN A 466 -38.05 35.45 20.26
CA ASN A 466 -38.24 36.47 19.22
C ASN A 466 -39.52 36.26 18.40
N ILE A 467 -39.88 35.01 18.11
CA ILE A 467 -41.15 34.68 17.45
C ILE A 467 -42.36 35.00 18.36
N GLN A 468 -42.27 34.73 19.68
CA GLN A 468 -43.29 35.11 20.63
C GLN A 468 -43.41 36.64 20.79
N ALA A 469 -42.31 37.36 20.75
CA ALA A 469 -42.28 38.83 20.77
C ALA A 469 -42.85 39.45 19.47
N MET A 470 -42.67 38.81 18.32
CA MET A 470 -43.22 39.20 17.03
C MET A 470 -44.71 38.88 16.90
N ASN A 471 -45.24 37.85 17.58
CA ASN A 471 -46.63 37.46 17.54
C ASN A 471 -47.59 38.37 18.39
N THR A 472 -47.03 39.39 19.06
CA THR A 472 -47.85 40.40 19.79
C THR A 472 -48.13 41.68 18.99
N THR A 473 -47.67 41.79 17.75
CA THR A 473 -48.00 42.91 16.87
C THR A 473 -48.26 42.38 15.45
N THR A 474 -49.54 42.45 15.06
CA THR A 474 -50.07 42.37 13.70
C THR A 474 -49.87 41.05 12.93
N GLU A 475 -50.97 40.41 12.64
CA GLU A 475 -51.17 39.36 11.64
C GLU A 475 -50.56 39.85 10.29
N PRO A 476 -49.54 39.20 9.73
CA PRO A 476 -49.12 39.47 8.36
C PRO A 476 -49.99 38.62 7.44
N ALA A 477 -50.56 39.26 6.46
CA ALA A 477 -51.20 38.63 5.33
C ALA A 477 -50.27 37.58 4.70
N ALA A 478 -50.83 36.44 4.32
CA ALA A 478 -50.13 35.37 3.59
C ALA A 478 -49.41 36.00 2.37
N PRO A 479 -48.14 35.62 2.09
CA PRO A 479 -47.49 36.08 0.88
C PRO A 479 -48.26 35.53 -0.33
N GLU A 480 -48.80 36.44 -1.13
CA GLU A 480 -49.34 36.14 -2.45
C GLU A 480 -48.24 35.44 -3.27
N ALA A 481 -48.58 34.33 -3.91
CA ALA A 481 -47.74 33.67 -4.88
C ALA A 481 -47.37 34.69 -5.99
N PRO A 482 -46.09 34.84 -6.33
CA PRO A 482 -45.70 35.75 -7.42
C PRO A 482 -46.33 35.22 -8.73
N THR A 483 -47.23 36.02 -9.29
CA THR A 483 -47.75 35.82 -10.65
C THR A 483 -46.60 36.14 -11.61
N ALA A 484 -46.10 35.09 -12.28
CA ALA A 484 -45.17 35.24 -13.37
C ALA A 484 -45.81 35.98 -14.53
N ASN A 485 -45.51 37.27 -14.69
CA ASN A 485 -45.71 38.01 -15.93
C ASN A 485 -44.38 38.12 -16.66
N PHE A 486 -44.08 37.11 -17.49
CA PHE A 486 -43.05 37.27 -18.53
C PHE A 486 -43.74 37.88 -19.76
N ASP A 487 -43.73 39.20 -19.87
CA ASP A 487 -43.93 39.92 -21.14
C ASP A 487 -42.58 40.06 -21.84
N GLY A 488 -42.46 39.48 -23.01
CA GLY A 488 -41.34 39.31 -23.91
C GLY A 488 -40.19 40.31 -23.86
N ALA A 489 -38.99 39.77 -23.91
CA ALA A 489 -37.77 40.32 -24.46
C ALA A 489 -36.64 40.78 -23.52
N THR A 490 -36.45 40.26 -22.31
CA THR A 490 -35.17 40.42 -21.62
C THR A 490 -34.83 39.20 -20.77
N CYS A 491 -33.71 38.56 -21.11
CA CYS A 491 -33.16 37.44 -20.30
C CYS A 491 -32.96 37.87 -18.86
N PRO A 492 -33.27 37.02 -17.85
CA PRO A 492 -32.95 37.27 -16.45
C PRO A 492 -31.47 37.57 -16.27
N VAL A 493 -31.10 38.57 -15.49
CA VAL A 493 -29.69 39.00 -15.33
C VAL A 493 -28.77 37.85 -14.92
N ALA A 494 -29.21 37.00 -14.02
CA ALA A 494 -28.41 35.87 -13.55
C ALA A 494 -28.17 34.76 -14.62
N THR A 495 -28.91 34.75 -15.75
CA THR A 495 -28.63 33.84 -16.86
C THR A 495 -27.38 34.28 -17.63
N GLN A 496 -27.06 35.59 -17.62
CA GLN A 496 -25.99 36.20 -18.43
C GLN A 496 -24.80 36.68 -17.59
N ASP A 497 -25.04 37.13 -16.34
CA ASP A 497 -23.99 37.57 -15.42
C ASP A 497 -23.65 36.47 -14.41
N ILE A 498 -22.41 35.98 -14.48
CA ILE A 498 -21.92 34.95 -13.59
C ILE A 498 -21.80 35.41 -12.15
N GLY A 499 -21.46 36.66 -11.91
CA GLY A 499 -21.32 37.24 -10.57
C GLY A 499 -22.67 37.29 -9.85
N VAL A 500 -23.71 37.78 -10.53
CA VAL A 500 -25.10 37.78 -10.02
C VAL A 500 -25.59 36.35 -9.78
N ASN A 501 -25.34 35.45 -10.72
CA ASN A 501 -25.72 34.05 -10.58
C ASN A 501 -25.08 33.37 -9.35
N LEU A 502 -23.80 33.61 -9.10
CA LEU A 502 -23.10 33.07 -7.94
C LEU A 502 -23.56 33.66 -6.62
N ALA A 503 -23.83 34.98 -6.58
CA ALA A 503 -24.37 35.65 -5.40
C ALA A 503 -25.77 35.12 -5.04
N ASN A 504 -26.65 34.97 -6.03
CA ASN A 504 -27.99 34.44 -5.84
C ASN A 504 -27.99 32.96 -5.44
N ARG A 505 -27.09 32.17 -6.04
CA ARG A 505 -26.87 30.79 -5.62
C ARG A 505 -26.38 30.68 -4.18
N GLN A 506 -25.47 31.57 -3.75
CA GLN A 506 -25.00 31.61 -2.37
C GLN A 506 -26.16 31.95 -1.42
N THR A 507 -26.98 32.89 -1.78
CA THR A 507 -28.21 33.22 -1.02
C THR A 507 -29.12 31.98 -0.89
N ALA A 508 -29.32 31.20 -1.95
CA ALA A 508 -30.12 29.99 -1.90
C ALA A 508 -29.48 28.89 -1.01
N ILE A 509 -28.15 28.84 -0.95
CA ILE A 509 -27.43 27.94 -0.03
C ILE A 509 -27.64 28.39 1.42
N ASP A 510 -27.45 29.67 1.72
CA ASP A 510 -27.43 30.18 3.08
C ASP A 510 -28.85 30.27 3.69
N THR A 511 -29.87 30.55 2.86
CA THR A 511 -31.25 30.75 3.33
C THR A 511 -32.18 29.58 3.14
N ALA A 512 -31.87 28.66 2.21
CA ALA A 512 -32.73 27.54 1.86
C ALA A 512 -31.97 26.24 1.69
N ASN A 513 -30.74 26.12 2.21
CA ASN A 513 -29.91 24.92 2.17
C ASN A 513 -29.88 24.24 0.79
N TYR A 514 -29.65 25.03 -0.28
CA TYR A 514 -29.58 24.53 -1.65
C TYR A 514 -28.41 23.56 -1.83
N GLY A 515 -28.68 22.35 -2.23
CA GLY A 515 -27.66 21.29 -2.40
C GLY A 515 -28.26 20.00 -3.00
N PRO A 516 -27.54 18.91 -2.87
CA PRO A 516 -26.18 18.78 -2.33
C PRO A 516 -25.13 19.41 -3.26
N LEU A 517 -24.01 19.88 -2.71
CA LEU A 517 -22.97 20.55 -3.51
C LEU A 517 -22.30 19.59 -4.50
N ASN A 518 -22.17 18.32 -4.15
CA ASN A 518 -21.74 17.23 -5.03
C ASN A 518 -22.81 16.12 -5.08
N PRO A 519 -23.70 16.11 -6.08
CA PRO A 519 -24.76 15.09 -6.19
C PRO A 519 -24.26 13.67 -6.43
N ALA A 520 -23.01 13.47 -6.84
CA ALA A 520 -22.43 12.15 -7.08
C ALA A 520 -22.10 11.40 -5.77
N LEU A 521 -22.03 12.10 -4.64
CA LEU A 521 -21.80 11.52 -3.33
C LEU A 521 -23.13 11.08 -2.68
N PRO A 522 -23.10 10.14 -1.72
CA PRO A 522 -24.30 9.67 -0.99
C PRO A 522 -25.06 10.78 -0.26
N ASN A 523 -24.36 11.82 0.25
CA ASN A 523 -24.91 12.98 0.95
C ASN A 523 -25.95 12.63 2.03
N THR A 524 -25.64 11.58 2.82
CA THR A 524 -26.59 10.98 3.76
C THR A 524 -27.15 12.01 4.76
N VAL A 525 -26.27 12.81 5.37
CA VAL A 525 -26.65 13.84 6.35
C VAL A 525 -27.57 14.90 5.73
N PHE A 526 -27.26 15.36 4.52
CA PHE A 526 -28.09 16.33 3.79
C PHE A 526 -29.51 15.79 3.54
N TRP A 527 -29.61 14.54 3.07
CA TRP A 527 -30.92 13.93 2.77
C TRP A 527 -31.72 13.56 4.02
N MET A 528 -31.06 13.24 5.13
CA MET A 528 -31.72 13.05 6.43
C MET A 528 -32.31 14.37 6.92
N ALA A 529 -31.57 15.46 6.88
CA ALA A 529 -32.06 16.79 7.27
C ALA A 529 -33.27 17.23 6.41
N LYS A 530 -33.26 16.93 5.08
CA LYS A 530 -34.41 17.21 4.22
C LYS A 530 -35.63 16.35 4.55
N ALA A 531 -35.40 15.07 4.87
CA ALA A 531 -36.48 14.15 5.27
C ALA A 531 -37.15 14.60 6.57
N ASP A 532 -36.34 15.01 7.55
CA ASP A 532 -36.84 15.54 8.83
C ASP A 532 -37.63 16.83 8.64
N MET A 533 -37.08 17.78 7.86
CA MET A 533 -37.75 19.06 7.59
C MET A 533 -39.09 18.91 6.87
N TRP A 534 -39.16 17.99 5.89
CA TRP A 534 -40.39 17.76 5.12
C TRP A 534 -41.29 16.70 5.76
N ASN A 535 -40.92 16.21 6.95
CA ASN A 535 -41.61 15.17 7.69
C ASN A 535 -41.96 13.92 6.81
N THR A 536 -40.91 13.43 6.14
CA THR A 536 -41.00 12.30 5.20
C THR A 536 -39.82 11.35 5.39
N ASP A 537 -39.76 10.24 4.65
CA ASP A 537 -38.59 9.36 4.63
C ASP A 537 -37.52 9.82 3.64
N VAL A 538 -36.27 9.37 3.84
CA VAL A 538 -35.10 9.75 3.04
C VAL A 538 -35.24 9.38 1.56
N VAL A 539 -35.96 8.30 1.24
CA VAL A 539 -36.17 7.86 -0.15
C VAL A 539 -37.10 8.84 -0.87
N THR A 540 -38.16 9.26 -0.22
CA THR A 540 -39.09 10.28 -0.71
C THR A 540 -38.42 11.65 -0.80
N ALA A 541 -37.64 12.05 0.20
CA ALA A 541 -36.89 13.29 0.18
C ALA A 541 -35.94 13.37 -1.02
N LYS A 542 -35.25 12.28 -1.38
CA LYS A 542 -34.39 12.18 -2.56
C LYS A 542 -35.11 12.32 -3.90
N GLN A 543 -36.40 12.16 -3.93
CA GLN A 543 -37.22 12.37 -5.14
C GLN A 543 -37.67 13.83 -5.31
N SER A 544 -37.54 14.66 -4.28
CA SER A 544 -37.93 16.08 -4.26
C SER A 544 -36.78 16.93 -4.80
N LEU A 545 -36.63 16.97 -6.12
CA LEU A 545 -35.53 17.62 -6.82
C LEU A 545 -35.99 18.87 -7.57
N CYS A 546 -35.06 19.73 -7.96
CA CYS A 546 -35.36 20.84 -8.86
C CYS A 546 -36.06 20.37 -10.15
N ALA A 547 -35.71 19.19 -10.65
CA ALA A 547 -36.34 18.58 -11.82
C ALA A 547 -37.87 18.48 -11.76
N ASN A 548 -38.45 18.43 -10.56
CA ASN A 548 -39.93 18.36 -10.36
C ASN A 548 -40.43 19.51 -9.48
N CYS A 549 -39.66 20.58 -9.34
CA CYS A 549 -40.03 21.77 -8.58
C CYS A 549 -40.79 22.79 -9.46
N SER A 550 -41.87 23.37 -8.94
CA SER A 550 -42.67 24.39 -9.63
C SER A 550 -41.91 25.70 -9.93
N PHE A 551 -40.82 25.95 -9.23
CA PHE A 551 -39.92 27.11 -9.49
C PHE A 551 -38.80 26.81 -10.48
N PHE A 552 -38.72 25.61 -11.02
CA PHE A 552 -37.67 25.23 -11.96
C PHE A 552 -38.16 25.38 -13.40
N VAL A 553 -37.66 26.41 -14.10
CA VAL A 553 -38.08 26.77 -15.45
C VAL A 553 -37.09 26.26 -16.48
N GLN A 554 -37.64 25.57 -17.47
CA GLN A 554 -36.93 25.01 -18.64
C GLN A 554 -37.72 25.32 -19.93
N THR A 555 -38.30 26.52 -20.04
CA THR A 555 -38.87 26.97 -21.32
C THR A 555 -37.75 27.21 -22.34
N THR A 556 -38.08 27.12 -23.62
CA THR A 556 -37.11 27.36 -24.70
C THR A 556 -36.43 28.72 -24.57
N GLU A 557 -37.19 29.78 -24.21
CA GLU A 557 -36.67 31.14 -24.00
C GLU A 557 -35.63 31.20 -22.87
N ILE A 558 -35.88 30.55 -21.76
CA ILE A 558 -34.95 30.53 -20.62
C ILE A 558 -33.70 29.71 -20.93
N LEU A 559 -33.84 28.58 -21.61
CA LEU A 559 -32.71 27.78 -22.03
C LEU A 559 -31.83 28.52 -23.04
N ASP A 560 -32.41 29.24 -24.00
CA ASP A 560 -31.68 30.09 -24.95
C ASP A 560 -30.91 31.21 -24.21
N CYS A 561 -31.52 31.81 -23.17
CA CYS A 561 -30.86 32.80 -22.32
C CYS A 561 -29.67 32.19 -21.55
N ILE A 562 -29.80 30.98 -21.03
CA ILE A 562 -28.74 30.27 -20.32
C ILE A 562 -27.58 29.96 -21.28
N ASP A 563 -27.89 29.42 -22.46
CA ASP A 563 -26.90 29.06 -23.48
C ASP A 563 -26.14 30.28 -24.01
N ALA A 564 -26.84 31.38 -24.24
CA ALA A 564 -26.22 32.67 -24.61
C ALA A 564 -25.25 33.18 -23.53
N GLY A 565 -25.63 33.08 -22.24
CA GLY A 565 -24.78 33.46 -21.11
C GLY A 565 -23.58 32.55 -20.91
N LEU A 566 -23.72 31.27 -21.15
CA LEU A 566 -22.62 30.28 -21.10
C LEU A 566 -21.63 30.53 -22.25
N ALA A 567 -22.13 30.74 -23.48
CA ALA A 567 -21.30 31.03 -24.65
C ALA A 567 -20.50 32.34 -24.48
N ALA A 568 -21.10 33.38 -23.91
CA ALA A 568 -20.44 34.65 -23.61
C ALA A 568 -19.33 34.48 -22.54
N GLY A 569 -19.47 33.52 -21.62
CA GLY A 569 -18.47 33.17 -20.61
C GLY A 569 -17.37 32.21 -21.07
N GLY A 570 -17.42 31.78 -22.34
CA GLY A 570 -16.46 30.82 -22.91
C GLY A 570 -16.65 29.36 -22.48
N ALA A 571 -17.76 29.04 -21.79
CA ALA A 571 -18.09 27.68 -21.39
C ALA A 571 -18.77 26.92 -22.55
N THR A 572 -18.29 25.74 -22.88
CA THR A 572 -19.00 24.79 -23.74
C THR A 572 -19.94 23.95 -22.90
N GLY A 573 -21.09 23.51 -23.45
CA GLY A 573 -22.13 22.78 -22.71
C GLY A 573 -21.63 21.54 -21.92
N ASP A 574 -20.53 20.94 -22.34
CA ASP A 574 -19.90 19.76 -21.70
C ASP A 574 -19.18 20.06 -20.36
N GLU A 575 -18.74 21.30 -20.13
CA GLU A 575 -18.04 21.67 -18.90
C GLU A 575 -18.93 21.66 -17.65
N TRP A 576 -20.23 21.79 -17.80
CA TRP A 576 -21.21 21.76 -16.72
C TRP A 576 -21.71 20.36 -16.38
N ASP A 577 -21.44 19.39 -17.23
CA ASP A 577 -21.80 17.97 -17.02
C ASP A 577 -20.75 17.19 -16.20
N SER A 578 -19.60 17.80 -15.96
CA SER A 578 -18.43 17.15 -15.33
C SER A 578 -18.66 16.66 -13.88
N VAL A 579 -19.78 17.01 -13.25
CA VAL A 579 -20.09 16.65 -11.85
C VAL A 579 -21.39 15.82 -11.73
N GLY A 580 -21.88 15.24 -12.80
CA GLY A 580 -23.13 14.43 -12.81
C GLY A 580 -24.37 15.20 -12.32
N GLY A 581 -24.37 16.53 -12.51
CA GLY A 581 -25.34 17.44 -11.92
C GLY A 581 -26.67 17.59 -12.66
N GLY A 582 -26.91 16.82 -13.75
CA GLY A 582 -28.13 16.88 -14.52
C GLY A 582 -28.31 18.16 -15.36
N GLN A 583 -29.46 18.31 -16.00
CA GLN A 583 -29.78 19.46 -16.85
C GLN A 583 -29.85 20.78 -16.08
N LEU A 584 -29.46 21.86 -16.74
CA LEU A 584 -29.62 23.22 -16.23
C LEU A 584 -31.06 23.71 -16.45
N GLY A 585 -31.49 24.61 -15.58
CA GLY A 585 -32.70 25.40 -15.67
C GLY A 585 -32.55 26.64 -14.79
N TYR A 586 -33.60 27.43 -14.72
CA TYR A 586 -33.63 28.64 -13.92
C TYR A 586 -34.54 28.50 -12.72
N CYS A 587 -34.07 28.91 -11.56
CA CYS A 587 -34.88 28.94 -10.34
C CYS A 587 -35.48 30.34 -10.16
N GLU A 588 -36.80 30.46 -10.32
CA GLU A 588 -37.52 31.75 -10.12
C GLU A 588 -37.57 32.18 -8.66
N ALA A 589 -37.52 31.25 -7.71
CA ALA A 589 -37.57 31.59 -6.29
C ALA A 589 -36.31 32.31 -5.78
N PHE A 590 -35.14 32.06 -6.40
CA PHE A 590 -33.86 32.63 -5.99
C PHE A 590 -33.09 33.26 -7.15
N ASP A 591 -33.70 33.43 -8.31
CA ASP A 591 -33.14 34.12 -9.50
C ASP A 591 -31.74 33.66 -9.89
N PHE A 592 -31.51 32.35 -10.08
CA PHE A 592 -30.22 31.81 -10.48
C PHE A 592 -30.34 30.53 -11.33
N LYS A 593 -29.28 30.24 -12.08
CA LYS A 593 -29.15 28.97 -12.82
C LYS A 593 -28.93 27.80 -11.88
N CYS A 594 -29.84 26.84 -11.82
CA CYS A 594 -29.74 25.68 -10.96
C CYS A 594 -29.75 24.37 -11.75
N LYS A 595 -29.31 23.28 -11.11
CA LYS A 595 -29.28 21.95 -11.72
C LYS A 595 -30.43 21.09 -11.26
N SER A 596 -31.01 20.31 -12.18
CA SER A 596 -32.17 19.46 -11.99
C SER A 596 -32.04 18.43 -10.86
N THR A 597 -30.80 17.96 -10.57
CA THR A 597 -30.50 16.93 -9.54
C THR A 597 -30.30 17.49 -8.14
N ARG A 598 -30.49 18.79 -7.94
CA ARG A 598 -30.37 19.44 -6.63
C ARG A 598 -31.76 19.72 -6.05
N THR A 599 -31.78 20.20 -4.82
CA THR A 599 -33.01 20.62 -4.11
C THR A 599 -32.71 21.74 -3.13
N CYS A 600 -33.73 22.37 -2.57
CA CYS A 600 -33.63 23.36 -1.50
C CYS A 600 -34.85 23.29 -0.58
N ASP A 601 -34.83 24.01 0.54
CA ASP A 601 -35.94 24.02 1.51
C ASP A 601 -37.23 24.62 0.95
N ALA A 602 -37.11 25.48 -0.06
CA ALA A 602 -38.25 26.08 -0.76
C ALA A 602 -38.84 25.17 -1.89
N TRP A 603 -38.47 23.91 -1.95
CA TRP A 603 -38.99 23.00 -2.98
C TRP A 603 -40.51 22.82 -2.88
N VAL A 604 -41.19 22.96 -4.01
CA VAL A 604 -42.65 22.77 -4.16
C VAL A 604 -42.91 21.88 -5.38
N ALA A 605 -43.67 20.82 -5.19
CA ALA A 605 -44.04 19.90 -6.27
C ALA A 605 -44.88 20.58 -7.37
N GLY A 606 -44.68 20.21 -8.63
CA GLY A 606 -45.48 20.68 -9.75
C GLY A 606 -44.72 21.12 -11.00
N GLY A 607 -43.36 21.01 -11.00
CA GLY A 607 -42.53 21.33 -12.15
C GLY A 607 -41.95 20.10 -12.88
N PRO A 608 -41.05 20.29 -13.84
CA PRO A 608 -40.54 21.60 -14.29
C PRO A 608 -41.54 22.41 -15.11
N VAL A 609 -41.38 23.72 -15.12
CA VAL A 609 -42.14 24.59 -16.01
C VAL A 609 -41.50 24.55 -17.40
N THR A 610 -42.24 24.11 -18.40
CA THR A 610 -41.80 23.98 -19.78
C THR A 610 -42.84 24.60 -20.72
N ASP A 611 -42.52 24.79 -22.00
CA ASP A 611 -43.45 25.30 -23.02
C ASP A 611 -44.72 24.46 -23.17
N ALA A 612 -44.67 23.19 -22.74
CA ALA A 612 -45.84 22.28 -22.73
C ALA A 612 -46.66 22.35 -21.43
N THR A 613 -46.20 23.09 -20.42
CA THR A 613 -46.90 23.21 -19.14
C THR A 613 -48.08 24.17 -19.33
N PRO A 614 -49.35 23.75 -19.15
CA PRO A 614 -50.48 24.66 -19.29
C PRO A 614 -50.41 25.75 -18.23
N THR A 615 -50.42 27.02 -18.65
CA THR A 615 -50.55 28.17 -17.76
C THR A 615 -51.77 27.94 -16.89
N PRO A 616 -51.70 28.05 -15.54
CA PRO A 616 -52.89 27.93 -14.70
C PRO A 616 -53.92 28.98 -15.12
N ALA A 617 -55.07 28.56 -15.59
CA ALA A 617 -56.15 29.46 -16.00
C ALA A 617 -56.66 30.22 -14.78
N GLY A 618 -56.44 31.54 -14.78
CA GLY A 618 -57.30 32.53 -14.14
C GLY A 618 -57.40 32.49 -12.62
N ALA A 619 -56.62 33.36 -11.97
CA ALA A 619 -57.12 34.03 -10.77
C ALA A 619 -58.11 35.15 -11.21
N PRO A 620 -59.28 35.30 -10.61
CA PRO A 620 -60.22 36.38 -10.96
C PRO A 620 -59.66 37.72 -10.53
N GLN A 621 -60.00 38.74 -11.37
CA GLN A 621 -59.72 40.18 -11.22
C GLN A 621 -60.11 40.73 -9.86
#